data_b87dcc380b51a973094929a8092de701
#
_entry.id   b87dcc380b51a973094929a8092de701
#
_cell.length_a   1.000
_cell.length_b   1.000
_cell.length_c   1.000
_cell.angle_alpha   90.00
_cell.angle_beta   90.00
_cell.angle_gamma   90.00
#
_symmetry.space_group_name_H-M   'P 1'
#
loop_
_entity.id
_entity.type
_entity.pdbx_description
1 polymer ?
#
loop_
_entity_poly.entity_id
_entity_poly.type
_entity_poly.pdbx_seq_one_letter_code
_entity_poly.pdbx_strand_id
1 'polypeptide(L)'
;NETIISLQSEISNLNSEINDYASQINELISQNNIQLGQINELNTQINGFQNQIEEYISQIEVLTESNEIFEANNNDLTNQLNDLQDQLYSIQSQSAEDGVYLFNKIDVLEPPFGGTMWDLPDLIKPSDYTVYSTSSYIGIEDRLFYDNSIPDFVTYPAHVYKVNFGDGLSVDFEIYSEFTLEEAASIELKYAPLIGQLGKELRKNIKSFEFLKGEEVASAQKTDDLNYANITFHIDWLDNVVSTRPDGDRTEELMIHESAHLSIDPYVYGQQGWNDAVLLDGNYLSTYARDNPDSEDVAETFQAYIAVKYFPERISNSLRDTILSICLNRFKYFDSLNLDLSI
;
A
#
# COMPACT_ATOMS: atom_id res chain seq x y z
N ASN A 1 -74.33 0.21 60.22
CA ASN A 1 -73.06 -0.42 60.62
C ASN A 1 -72.28 -1.03 59.37
N GLU A 2 -72.96 -1.70 58.42
CA GLU A 2 -72.29 -2.33 57.26
C GLU A 2 -71.69 -1.28 56.34
N THR A 3 -72.35 -0.15 56.10
CA THR A 3 -71.82 0.94 55.24
C THR A 3 -70.57 1.56 55.84
N ILE A 4 -70.47 1.69 57.17
CA ILE A 4 -69.27 2.21 57.86
C ILE A 4 -68.09 1.25 57.71
N ILE A 5 -68.33 -0.03 57.82
CA ILE A 5 -67.32 -1.12 57.70
C ILE A 5 -66.80 -1.14 56.23
N SER A 6 -67.70 -1.05 55.28
CA SER A 6 -67.34 -0.94 53.85
C SER A 6 -66.45 0.26 53.56
N LEU A 7 -66.84 1.45 54.03
CA LEU A 7 -66.03 2.68 53.85
C LEU A 7 -64.69 2.62 54.58
N GLN A 8 -64.64 2.01 55.75
CA GLN A 8 -63.34 1.79 56.42
C GLN A 8 -62.40 0.86 55.63
N SER A 9 -62.95 -0.21 55.03
CA SER A 9 -62.16 -1.09 54.14
C SER A 9 -61.63 -0.35 52.89
N GLU A 10 -62.47 0.47 52.29
CA GLU A 10 -62.11 1.28 51.13
C GLU A 10 -61.05 2.31 51.50
N ILE A 11 -61.16 3.00 52.63
CA ILE A 11 -60.09 3.90 53.09
C ILE A 11 -58.78 3.16 53.34
N SER A 12 -58.83 1.94 53.88
CA SER A 12 -57.64 1.11 54.12
C SER A 12 -56.96 0.74 52.83
N ASN A 13 -57.75 0.37 51.79
CA ASN A 13 -57.20 0.05 50.45
C ASN A 13 -56.57 1.27 49.79
N LEU A 14 -57.25 2.41 49.81
CA LEU A 14 -56.73 3.67 49.26
C LEU A 14 -55.47 4.13 49.96
N ASN A 15 -55.37 3.95 51.30
CA ASN A 15 -54.14 4.24 52.01
C ASN A 15 -52.98 3.32 51.59
N SER A 16 -53.25 2.04 51.30
CA SER A 16 -52.25 1.11 50.77
C SER A 16 -51.74 1.54 49.39
N GLU A 17 -52.69 1.91 48.50
CA GLU A 17 -52.35 2.43 47.14
C GLU A 17 -51.54 3.71 47.24
N ILE A 18 -51.87 4.63 48.13
CA ILE A 18 -51.12 5.88 48.36
C ILE A 18 -49.70 5.57 48.80
N ASN A 19 -49.50 4.59 49.68
CA ASN A 19 -48.15 4.18 50.11
C ASN A 19 -47.34 3.54 48.99
N ASP A 20 -47.98 2.73 48.13
CA ASP A 20 -47.35 2.12 46.97
C ASP A 20 -46.93 3.20 45.94
N TYR A 21 -47.79 4.17 45.65
CA TYR A 21 -47.44 5.32 44.80
C TYR A 21 -46.33 6.16 45.40
N ALA A 22 -46.35 6.42 46.72
CA ALA A 22 -45.27 7.14 47.39
C ALA A 22 -43.90 6.42 47.24
N SER A 23 -43.92 5.07 47.35
CA SER A 23 -42.72 4.26 47.14
C SER A 23 -42.20 4.37 45.68
N GLN A 24 -43.10 4.25 44.70
CA GLN A 24 -42.77 4.38 43.31
C GLN A 24 -42.20 5.79 42.95
N ILE A 25 -42.79 6.84 43.50
CA ILE A 25 -42.30 8.20 43.34
C ILE A 25 -40.88 8.34 43.91
N ASN A 26 -40.61 7.80 45.08
CA ASN A 26 -39.29 7.83 45.70
C ASN A 26 -38.24 7.07 44.85
N GLU A 27 -38.62 5.95 44.24
CA GLU A 27 -37.75 5.20 43.34
C GLU A 27 -37.47 5.98 42.07
N LEU A 28 -38.48 6.59 41.45
CA LEU A 28 -38.32 7.47 40.27
C LEU A 28 -37.43 8.68 40.56
N ILE A 29 -37.58 9.30 41.75
CA ILE A 29 -36.71 10.40 42.20
C ILE A 29 -35.26 9.92 42.29
N SER A 30 -35.02 8.73 42.84
CA SER A 30 -33.68 8.14 42.93
C SER A 30 -33.08 7.88 41.58
N GLN A 31 -33.84 7.29 40.65
CA GLN A 31 -33.41 7.03 39.26
C GLN A 31 -33.09 8.35 38.53
N ASN A 32 -33.92 9.38 38.67
CA ASN A 32 -33.67 10.70 38.09
C ASN A 32 -32.37 11.33 38.62
N ASN A 33 -32.09 11.20 39.91
CA ASN A 33 -30.85 11.71 40.51
C ASN A 33 -29.62 11.00 39.97
N ILE A 34 -29.68 9.69 39.71
CA ILE A 34 -28.62 8.90 39.09
C ILE A 34 -28.38 9.38 37.65
N GLN A 35 -29.48 9.55 36.87
CA GLN A 35 -29.39 10.04 35.52
C GLN A 35 -28.81 11.47 35.42
N LEU A 36 -29.19 12.32 36.37
CA LEU A 36 -28.63 13.68 36.45
C LEU A 36 -27.13 13.65 36.74
N GLY A 37 -26.66 12.72 37.56
CA GLY A 37 -25.25 12.50 37.82
C GLY A 37 -24.51 12.08 36.53
N GLN A 38 -25.07 11.13 35.77
CA GLN A 38 -24.51 10.67 34.47
C GLN A 38 -24.46 11.79 33.45
N ILE A 39 -25.50 12.63 33.35
CA ILE A 39 -25.52 13.80 32.44
C ILE A 39 -24.41 14.78 32.82
N ASN A 40 -24.18 15.03 34.09
CA ASN A 40 -23.11 15.94 34.53
C ASN A 40 -21.72 15.36 34.23
N GLU A 41 -21.53 14.06 34.35
CA GLU A 41 -20.28 13.40 33.97
C GLU A 41 -20.03 13.47 32.46
N LEU A 42 -21.06 13.18 31.63
CA LEU A 42 -20.99 13.30 30.18
C LEU A 42 -20.69 14.74 29.74
N ASN A 43 -21.30 15.73 30.36
CA ASN A 43 -20.99 17.13 30.06
C ASN A 43 -19.51 17.47 30.37
N THR A 44 -18.97 16.91 31.44
CA THR A 44 -17.54 17.10 31.78
C THR A 44 -16.64 16.48 30.73
N GLN A 45 -16.98 15.28 30.21
CA GLN A 45 -16.25 14.62 29.14
C GLN A 45 -16.35 15.40 27.83
N ILE A 46 -17.52 15.91 27.48
CA ILE A 46 -17.73 16.76 26.30
C ILE A 46 -16.84 18.00 26.35
N ASN A 47 -16.78 18.68 27.49
CA ASN A 47 -15.92 19.84 27.64
C ASN A 47 -14.43 19.46 27.50
N GLY A 48 -14.03 18.30 28.02
CA GLY A 48 -12.69 17.75 27.82
C GLY A 48 -12.34 17.52 26.34
N PHE A 49 -13.24 16.91 25.60
CA PHE A 49 -13.05 16.70 24.17
C PHE A 49 -13.05 18.01 23.37
N GLN A 50 -13.87 18.99 23.74
CA GLN A 50 -13.85 20.31 23.10
C GLN A 50 -12.47 20.97 23.25
N ASN A 51 -11.87 20.93 24.43
CA ASN A 51 -10.54 21.47 24.65
C ASN A 51 -9.46 20.74 23.82
N GLN A 52 -9.55 19.41 23.69
CA GLN A 52 -8.65 18.64 22.84
C GLN A 52 -8.79 18.99 21.34
N ILE A 53 -10.02 19.19 20.90
CA ILE A 53 -10.31 19.64 19.52
C ILE A 53 -9.68 21.02 19.26
N GLU A 54 -9.82 21.97 20.17
CA GLU A 54 -9.20 23.29 20.04
C GLU A 54 -7.66 23.20 19.96
N GLU A 55 -7.05 22.31 20.77
CA GLU A 55 -5.63 22.05 20.70
C GLU A 55 -5.19 21.45 19.34
N TYR A 56 -5.93 20.46 18.82
CA TYR A 56 -5.63 19.89 17.52
C TYR A 56 -5.82 20.89 16.38
N ILE A 57 -6.84 21.74 16.44
CA ILE A 57 -7.01 22.82 15.45
C ILE A 57 -5.78 23.72 15.44
N SER A 58 -5.28 24.13 16.60
CA SER A 58 -4.08 24.95 16.67
C SER A 58 -2.83 24.24 16.11
N GLN A 59 -2.67 22.93 16.36
CA GLN A 59 -1.58 22.15 15.78
C GLN A 59 -1.69 22.06 14.25
N ILE A 60 -2.90 21.88 13.72
CA ILE A 60 -3.16 21.85 12.27
C ILE A 60 -2.82 23.20 11.64
N GLU A 61 -3.17 24.30 12.25
CA GLU A 61 -2.82 25.64 11.75
C GLU A 61 -1.30 25.82 11.63
N VAL A 62 -0.55 25.44 12.65
CA VAL A 62 0.93 25.52 12.64
C VAL A 62 1.53 24.61 11.56
N LEU A 63 1.01 23.38 11.41
CA LEU A 63 1.48 22.46 10.38
C LEU A 63 1.15 22.96 8.97
N THR A 64 -0.02 23.57 8.79
CA THR A 64 -0.42 24.16 7.52
C THR A 64 0.50 25.31 7.11
N GLU A 65 0.81 26.22 8.03
CA GLU A 65 1.76 27.31 7.78
C GLU A 65 3.17 26.77 7.46
N SER A 66 3.61 25.73 8.16
CA SER A 66 4.89 25.07 7.89
C SER A 66 4.93 24.45 6.48
N ASN A 67 3.84 23.80 6.06
CA ASN A 67 3.75 23.22 4.73
C ASN A 67 3.78 24.29 3.62
N GLU A 68 3.10 25.41 3.81
CA GLU A 68 3.15 26.53 2.85
C GLU A 68 4.58 27.06 2.68
N ILE A 69 5.35 27.15 3.77
CA ILE A 69 6.76 27.52 3.71
C ILE A 69 7.59 26.47 2.96
N PHE A 70 7.35 25.19 3.21
CA PHE A 70 8.05 24.12 2.49
C PHE A 70 7.73 24.12 1.00
N GLU A 71 6.46 24.32 0.63
CA GLU A 71 6.06 24.44 -0.78
C GLU A 71 6.73 25.63 -1.47
N ALA A 72 6.80 26.79 -0.82
CA ALA A 72 7.49 27.95 -1.34
C ALA A 72 8.99 27.69 -1.56
N ASN A 73 9.65 27.06 -0.59
CA ASN A 73 11.05 26.69 -0.70
C ASN A 73 11.31 25.66 -1.82
N ASN A 74 10.43 24.68 -1.95
CA ASN A 74 10.53 23.68 -3.02
C ASN A 74 10.36 24.31 -4.42
N ASN A 75 9.44 25.27 -4.56
CA ASN A 75 9.28 26.01 -5.81
C ASN A 75 10.53 26.85 -6.14
N ASP A 76 11.12 27.51 -5.14
CA ASP A 76 12.36 28.28 -5.33
C ASP A 76 13.53 27.36 -5.76
N LEU A 77 13.71 26.25 -5.08
CA LEU A 77 14.73 25.26 -5.44
C LEU A 77 14.52 24.67 -6.83
N THR A 78 13.26 24.44 -7.25
CA THR A 78 12.92 23.98 -8.59
C THR A 78 13.30 25.01 -9.64
N ASN A 79 13.05 26.29 -9.40
CA ASN A 79 13.44 27.36 -10.29
C ASN A 79 14.96 27.46 -10.41
N GLN A 80 15.70 27.39 -9.30
CA GLN A 80 17.17 27.39 -9.31
C GLN A 80 17.73 26.19 -10.08
N LEU A 81 17.11 25.03 -9.96
CA LEU A 81 17.51 23.81 -10.70
C LEU A 81 17.31 24.00 -12.20
N ASN A 82 16.17 24.56 -12.61
CA ASN A 82 15.89 24.85 -14.03
C ASN A 82 16.90 25.84 -14.59
N ASP A 83 17.22 26.92 -13.87
CA ASP A 83 18.22 27.89 -14.28
C ASP A 83 19.62 27.25 -14.46
N LEU A 84 20.00 26.34 -13.57
CA LEU A 84 21.25 25.60 -13.67
C LEU A 84 21.26 24.63 -14.86
N GLN A 85 20.15 23.99 -15.16
CA GLN A 85 19.99 23.11 -16.32
C GLN A 85 20.14 23.92 -17.63
N ASP A 86 19.49 25.07 -17.72
CA ASP A 86 19.63 25.98 -18.87
C ASP A 86 21.05 26.46 -19.07
N GLN A 87 21.77 26.80 -17.98
CA GLN A 87 23.17 27.16 -18.03
C GLN A 87 24.04 25.99 -18.50
N LEU A 88 23.79 24.79 -18.03
CA LEU A 88 24.51 23.59 -18.47
C LEU A 88 24.27 23.30 -19.93
N TYR A 89 23.03 23.41 -20.43
CA TYR A 89 22.68 23.26 -21.83
C TYR A 89 23.38 24.31 -22.72
N SER A 90 23.43 25.55 -22.24
CA SER A 90 24.15 26.64 -22.94
C SER A 90 25.66 26.35 -23.04
N ILE A 91 26.30 25.85 -21.99
CA ILE A 91 27.71 25.47 -21.99
C ILE A 91 27.96 24.28 -22.91
N GLN A 92 27.08 23.30 -22.92
CA GLN A 92 27.20 22.13 -23.79
C GLN A 92 27.02 22.48 -25.29
N SER A 93 26.08 23.37 -25.62
CA SER A 93 25.89 23.82 -26.99
C SER A 93 27.05 24.69 -27.48
N GLN A 94 27.63 25.52 -26.63
CA GLN A 94 28.77 26.35 -26.98
C GLN A 94 30.05 25.51 -27.16
N SER A 95 30.25 24.45 -26.37
CA SER A 95 31.36 23.51 -26.57
C SER A 95 31.22 22.66 -27.81
N ALA A 96 29.99 22.38 -28.26
CA ALA A 96 29.74 21.70 -29.53
C ALA A 96 30.06 22.59 -30.80
N GLU A 97 29.80 23.90 -30.70
CA GLU A 97 30.18 24.86 -31.74
C GLU A 97 31.72 25.06 -31.83
N ASP A 98 32.43 24.98 -30.71
CA ASP A 98 33.89 25.09 -30.64
C ASP A 98 34.64 23.80 -31.05
N GLY A 99 33.91 22.73 -31.45
CA GLY A 99 34.50 21.46 -31.88
C GLY A 99 35.22 20.67 -30.77
N VAL A 100 35.07 21.09 -29.53
CA VAL A 100 35.56 20.34 -28.35
C VAL A 100 34.48 19.37 -27.91
N TYR A 101 34.50 18.17 -28.49
CA TYR A 101 33.71 17.05 -28.00
C TYR A 101 34.20 16.65 -26.59
N LEU A 102 33.69 17.31 -25.58
CA LEU A 102 33.75 16.84 -24.18
C LEU A 102 32.75 15.70 -23.94
N PHE A 103 32.50 14.90 -24.95
CA PHE A 103 32.04 13.55 -24.72
C PHE A 103 33.25 12.68 -24.37
N ASN A 104 33.80 12.88 -23.20
CA ASN A 104 34.23 11.72 -22.48
C ASN A 104 32.97 10.87 -22.39
N LYS A 105 32.95 9.70 -23.07
CA LYS A 105 32.11 8.58 -22.71
C LYS A 105 32.00 8.62 -21.22
N ILE A 106 30.86 9.05 -20.68
CA ILE A 106 30.58 8.86 -19.27
C ILE A 106 30.69 7.34 -19.17
N ASP A 107 31.77 6.86 -18.59
CA ASP A 107 31.83 5.48 -18.17
C ASP A 107 30.57 5.33 -17.36
N VAL A 108 29.62 4.51 -17.83
CA VAL A 108 28.36 4.27 -17.13
C VAL A 108 28.78 3.84 -15.76
N LEU A 109 28.63 4.72 -14.77
CA LEU A 109 29.03 4.43 -13.39
C LEU A 109 28.33 3.13 -13.03
N GLU A 110 29.10 2.18 -12.51
CA GLU A 110 28.53 0.91 -12.09
C GLU A 110 27.36 1.22 -11.17
N PRO A 111 26.17 0.63 -11.39
CA PRO A 111 25.03 0.85 -10.50
C PRO A 111 25.39 0.58 -9.03
N PRO A 112 24.88 1.36 -8.08
CA PRO A 112 25.25 1.19 -6.68
C PRO A 112 24.83 -0.15 -6.09
N PHE A 113 23.79 -0.77 -6.66
CA PHE A 113 23.27 -2.05 -6.18
C PHE A 113 23.54 -3.16 -7.21
N GLY A 114 24.19 -4.23 -6.73
CA GLY A 114 24.35 -5.46 -7.49
C GLY A 114 23.10 -6.33 -7.36
N GLY A 115 22.58 -6.87 -8.44
CA GLY A 115 21.36 -7.68 -8.43
C GLY A 115 20.11 -6.83 -8.61
N THR A 116 19.09 -7.05 -7.79
CA THR A 116 17.77 -6.45 -7.88
C THR A 116 17.42 -5.58 -6.66
N MET A 117 16.51 -4.61 -6.84
CA MET A 117 16.05 -3.72 -5.77
C MET A 117 15.06 -4.38 -4.81
N TRP A 118 14.39 -5.48 -5.16
CA TRP A 118 13.56 -6.21 -4.20
C TRP A 118 14.39 -6.83 -3.05
N ASP A 119 15.71 -6.78 -3.14
CA ASP A 119 16.64 -7.08 -2.06
C ASP A 119 16.77 -5.95 -1.01
N LEU A 120 16.01 -4.84 -1.13
CA LEU A 120 15.97 -3.79 -0.11
C LEU A 120 15.48 -4.33 1.25
N PRO A 121 15.86 -3.68 2.37
CA PRO A 121 15.35 -4.04 3.69
C PRO A 121 13.82 -4.02 3.72
N ASP A 122 13.27 -4.97 4.46
CA ASP A 122 11.88 -5.16 4.92
C ASP A 122 11.03 -3.86 4.91
N LEU A 123 10.56 -3.46 3.74
CA LEU A 123 9.81 -2.20 3.53
C LEU A 123 8.38 -2.33 3.99
N ILE A 124 7.74 -3.45 3.66
CA ILE A 124 6.41 -3.83 4.14
C ILE A 124 6.60 -4.99 5.10
N LYS A 125 5.87 -5.00 6.20
CA LYS A 125 5.94 -6.04 7.22
C LYS A 125 4.63 -6.79 7.30
N PRO A 126 4.63 -8.09 7.57
CA PRO A 126 3.39 -8.86 7.75
C PRO A 126 2.43 -8.28 8.79
N SER A 127 2.94 -7.45 9.72
CA SER A 127 2.15 -6.76 10.74
C SER A 127 1.53 -5.43 10.28
N ASP A 128 1.85 -4.95 9.09
CA ASP A 128 1.32 -3.69 8.57
C ASP A 128 -0.17 -3.83 8.25
N TYR A 129 -0.82 -2.67 8.09
CA TYR A 129 -2.23 -2.65 7.76
C TYR A 129 -2.49 -3.32 6.41
N THR A 130 -3.56 -4.08 6.33
CA THR A 130 -4.01 -4.72 5.10
C THR A 130 -5.47 -4.38 4.81
N VAL A 131 -5.78 -4.12 3.56
CA VAL A 131 -7.17 -3.96 3.10
C VAL A 131 -7.83 -5.29 2.73
N TYR A 132 -7.17 -6.44 2.93
CA TYR A 132 -7.80 -7.75 2.78
C TYR A 132 -9.08 -7.82 3.62
N SER A 133 -10.16 -8.28 3.02
CA SER A 133 -11.48 -8.29 3.64
C SER A 133 -12.01 -9.70 3.80
N THR A 134 -12.16 -10.42 2.71
CA THR A 134 -12.72 -11.78 2.70
C THR A 134 -12.22 -12.56 1.50
N SER A 135 -12.23 -13.87 1.62
CA SER A 135 -12.10 -14.77 0.48
C SER A 135 -13.24 -15.79 0.42
N SER A 136 -13.43 -16.38 -0.74
CA SER A 136 -14.37 -17.48 -0.93
C SER A 136 -13.80 -18.49 -1.91
N TYR A 137 -13.80 -19.75 -1.51
CA TYR A 137 -13.44 -20.86 -2.39
C TYR A 137 -14.53 -21.09 -3.44
N ILE A 138 -14.14 -21.07 -4.72
CA ILE A 138 -15.05 -21.23 -5.86
C ILE A 138 -15.13 -22.71 -6.26
N GLY A 139 -13.99 -23.42 -6.26
CA GLY A 139 -13.89 -24.81 -6.69
C GLY A 139 -12.57 -25.09 -7.40
N ILE A 140 -12.51 -26.23 -8.09
CA ILE A 140 -11.42 -26.52 -9.03
C ILE A 140 -11.92 -26.14 -10.41
N GLU A 141 -11.17 -25.28 -11.09
CA GLU A 141 -11.44 -24.82 -12.44
C GLU A 141 -10.20 -24.92 -13.32
N ASP A 142 -10.37 -25.12 -14.60
CA ASP A 142 -9.29 -25.05 -15.57
C ASP A 142 -8.91 -23.57 -15.77
N ARG A 143 -7.66 -23.24 -15.48
CA ARG A 143 -7.10 -21.89 -15.58
C ARG A 143 -5.89 -21.85 -16.50
N LEU A 144 -5.70 -20.72 -17.16
CA LEU A 144 -4.60 -20.48 -18.07
C LEU A 144 -3.40 -19.94 -17.25
N PHE A 145 -2.28 -20.64 -17.33
CA PHE A 145 -1.01 -20.27 -16.69
C PHE A 145 0.04 -20.05 -17.76
N TYR A 146 0.97 -19.13 -17.52
CA TYR A 146 2.16 -19.03 -18.34
C TYR A 146 3.24 -19.96 -17.78
N ASP A 147 3.68 -20.91 -18.60
CA ASP A 147 4.73 -21.89 -18.20
C ASP A 147 6.08 -21.46 -18.76
N ASN A 148 6.95 -20.97 -17.87
CA ASN A 148 8.29 -20.50 -18.24
C ASN A 148 9.15 -21.64 -18.85
N SER A 149 8.88 -22.89 -18.53
CA SER A 149 9.67 -24.04 -19.03
C SER A 149 9.45 -24.33 -20.51
N ILE A 150 8.28 -23.97 -21.04
CA ILE A 150 7.91 -24.15 -22.44
C ILE A 150 7.58 -22.84 -23.18
N PRO A 151 7.87 -21.68 -22.60
CA PRO A 151 7.43 -20.29 -22.81
C PRO A 151 6.12 -20.15 -23.58
N ASP A 152 5.04 -20.74 -23.06
CA ASP A 152 3.71 -20.73 -23.65
C ASP A 152 2.63 -20.78 -22.55
N PHE A 153 1.40 -20.48 -22.95
CA PHE A 153 0.24 -20.59 -22.06
C PHE A 153 -0.31 -22.01 -22.04
N VAL A 154 -0.45 -22.57 -20.86
CA VAL A 154 -0.97 -23.92 -20.62
C VAL A 154 -2.15 -23.86 -19.66
N THR A 155 -3.16 -24.69 -19.92
CA THR A 155 -4.31 -24.80 -19.04
C THR A 155 -4.07 -25.90 -18.01
N TYR A 156 -4.17 -25.51 -16.73
CA TYR A 156 -4.06 -26.42 -15.59
C TYR A 156 -5.30 -26.32 -14.70
N PRO A 157 -5.72 -27.43 -14.06
CA PRO A 157 -6.74 -27.38 -13.02
C PRO A 157 -6.17 -26.67 -11.77
N ALA A 158 -6.91 -25.70 -11.24
CA ALA A 158 -6.52 -24.92 -10.07
C ALA A 158 -7.63 -24.84 -9.04
N HIS A 159 -7.27 -24.83 -7.75
CA HIS A 159 -8.14 -24.37 -6.69
C HIS A 159 -8.30 -22.86 -6.81
N VAL A 160 -9.49 -22.37 -7.03
CA VAL A 160 -9.77 -20.95 -7.23
C VAL A 160 -10.40 -20.35 -5.99
N TYR A 161 -9.81 -19.27 -5.50
CA TYR A 161 -10.38 -18.42 -4.46
C TYR A 161 -10.64 -17.01 -5.01
N LYS A 162 -11.84 -16.47 -4.73
CA LYS A 162 -12.13 -15.05 -4.96
C LYS A 162 -11.71 -14.26 -3.73
N VAL A 163 -10.66 -13.45 -3.85
CA VAL A 163 -10.13 -12.61 -2.78
C VAL A 163 -10.65 -11.19 -2.97
N ASN A 164 -11.25 -10.63 -1.91
CA ASN A 164 -11.86 -9.31 -1.93
C ASN A 164 -11.11 -8.36 -0.98
N PHE A 165 -10.99 -7.11 -1.38
CA PHE A 165 -10.35 -6.05 -0.63
C PHE A 165 -11.35 -4.96 -0.22
N GLY A 166 -11.11 -4.30 0.91
CA GLY A 166 -11.97 -3.27 1.47
C GLY A 166 -12.10 -2.01 0.60
N ASP A 167 -11.19 -1.81 -0.35
CA ASP A 167 -11.20 -0.71 -1.32
C ASP A 167 -12.00 -1.01 -2.60
N GLY A 168 -12.70 -2.15 -2.64
CA GLY A 168 -13.59 -2.57 -3.73
C GLY A 168 -12.92 -3.34 -4.86
N LEU A 169 -11.60 -3.56 -4.81
CA LEU A 169 -10.92 -4.47 -5.74
C LEU A 169 -11.14 -5.93 -5.35
N SER A 170 -11.00 -6.81 -6.32
CA SER A 170 -10.94 -8.25 -6.10
C SER A 170 -10.03 -8.91 -7.13
N VAL A 171 -9.36 -9.98 -6.72
CA VAL A 171 -8.50 -10.80 -7.58
C VAL A 171 -8.84 -12.27 -7.40
N ASP A 172 -8.47 -13.09 -8.35
CA ASP A 172 -8.53 -14.54 -8.18
C ASP A 172 -7.17 -15.04 -7.67
N PHE A 173 -7.20 -15.97 -6.72
CA PHE A 173 -6.07 -16.81 -6.40
C PHE A 173 -6.27 -18.14 -7.11
N GLU A 174 -5.33 -18.47 -7.95
CA GLU A 174 -5.33 -19.68 -8.78
C GLU A 174 -4.19 -20.58 -8.31
N ILE A 175 -4.53 -21.54 -7.47
CA ILE A 175 -3.56 -22.41 -6.81
C ILE A 175 -3.58 -23.77 -7.51
N TYR A 176 -2.48 -24.13 -8.13
CA TYR A 176 -2.37 -25.34 -8.94
C TYR A 176 -2.82 -26.59 -8.17
N SER A 177 -3.62 -27.44 -8.80
CA SER A 177 -4.27 -28.58 -8.13
C SER A 177 -3.32 -29.71 -7.72
N GLU A 178 -2.02 -29.59 -7.94
CA GLU A 178 -1.02 -30.43 -7.27
C GLU A 178 -0.93 -30.16 -5.77
N PHE A 179 -1.38 -28.98 -5.33
CA PHE A 179 -1.61 -28.73 -3.92
C PHE A 179 -2.94 -29.38 -3.51
N THR A 180 -2.98 -29.96 -2.33
CA THR A 180 -4.24 -30.40 -1.72
C THR A 180 -5.12 -29.19 -1.37
N LEU A 181 -6.40 -29.39 -1.15
CA LEU A 181 -7.30 -28.29 -0.73
C LEU A 181 -6.84 -27.64 0.60
N GLU A 182 -6.26 -28.39 1.52
CA GLU A 182 -5.74 -27.88 2.78
C GLU A 182 -4.48 -27.00 2.56
N GLU A 183 -3.56 -27.44 1.70
CA GLU A 183 -2.41 -26.63 1.29
C GLU A 183 -2.84 -25.36 0.56
N ALA A 184 -3.80 -25.48 -0.37
CA ALA A 184 -4.34 -24.33 -1.10
C ALA A 184 -5.00 -23.30 -0.16
N ALA A 185 -5.76 -23.76 0.84
CA ALA A 185 -6.33 -22.89 1.86
C ALA A 185 -5.25 -22.20 2.71
N SER A 186 -4.15 -22.89 3.00
CA SER A 186 -3.02 -22.33 3.74
C SER A 186 -2.27 -21.27 2.93
N ILE A 187 -2.10 -21.48 1.62
CA ILE A 187 -1.51 -20.51 0.69
C ILE A 187 -2.38 -19.26 0.62
N GLU A 188 -3.68 -19.41 0.43
CA GLU A 188 -4.62 -18.28 0.41
C GLU A 188 -4.54 -17.47 1.70
N LEU A 189 -4.62 -18.13 2.85
CA LEU A 189 -4.59 -17.50 4.16
C LEU A 189 -3.28 -16.75 4.43
N LYS A 190 -2.16 -17.25 3.91
CA LYS A 190 -0.84 -16.61 4.05
C LYS A 190 -0.72 -15.37 3.15
N TYR A 191 -1.05 -15.49 1.87
CA TYR A 191 -0.70 -14.48 0.88
C TYR A 191 -1.79 -13.42 0.63
N ALA A 192 -3.08 -13.71 0.87
CA ALA A 192 -4.13 -12.73 0.64
C ALA A 192 -4.00 -11.47 1.53
N PRO A 193 -3.64 -11.56 2.82
CA PRO A 193 -3.36 -10.38 3.63
C PRO A 193 -2.14 -9.60 3.14
N LEU A 194 -1.06 -10.26 2.69
CA LEU A 194 0.16 -9.61 2.18
C LEU A 194 -0.13 -8.81 0.91
N ILE A 195 -0.87 -9.40 -0.04
CA ILE A 195 -1.30 -8.70 -1.25
C ILE A 195 -2.22 -7.52 -0.90
N GLY A 196 -3.03 -7.64 0.14
CA GLY A 196 -3.83 -6.53 0.65
C GLY A 196 -3.04 -5.39 1.28
N GLN A 197 -1.75 -5.54 1.51
CA GLN A 197 -0.84 -4.48 1.97
C GLN A 197 -0.27 -3.64 0.82
N LEU A 198 -0.40 -4.09 -0.43
CA LEU A 198 -0.01 -3.31 -1.60
C LEU A 198 -1.01 -2.18 -1.85
N GLY A 199 -0.52 -1.01 -2.25
CA GLY A 199 -1.37 0.11 -2.66
C GLY A 199 -2.33 -0.27 -3.80
N LYS A 200 -3.47 0.41 -3.86
CA LYS A 200 -4.53 0.12 -4.84
C LYS A 200 -4.02 0.13 -6.28
N GLU A 201 -3.14 1.08 -6.62
CA GLU A 201 -2.56 1.18 -7.96
C GLU A 201 -1.79 -0.08 -8.37
N LEU A 202 -1.09 -0.73 -7.45
CA LEU A 202 -0.34 -1.95 -7.73
C LEU A 202 -1.25 -3.16 -7.97
N ARG A 203 -2.48 -3.17 -7.43
CA ARG A 203 -3.42 -4.30 -7.53
C ARG A 203 -4.48 -4.16 -8.63
N LYS A 204 -4.72 -2.93 -9.14
CA LYS A 204 -5.88 -2.62 -10.00
C LYS A 204 -5.92 -3.35 -11.34
N ASN A 205 -4.75 -3.69 -11.89
CA ASN A 205 -4.65 -4.34 -13.21
C ASN A 205 -4.44 -5.86 -13.12
N ILE A 206 -4.21 -6.38 -11.91
CA ILE A 206 -3.96 -7.81 -11.72
C ILE A 206 -5.28 -8.57 -11.75
N LYS A 207 -5.34 -9.62 -12.57
CA LYS A 207 -6.51 -10.51 -12.68
C LYS A 207 -6.42 -11.63 -11.67
N SER A 208 -5.26 -12.28 -11.60
CA SER A 208 -5.02 -13.35 -10.67
C SER A 208 -3.59 -13.39 -10.16
N PHE A 209 -3.45 -13.99 -9.00
CA PHE A 209 -2.19 -14.46 -8.46
C PHE A 209 -2.17 -15.98 -8.57
N GLU A 210 -1.18 -16.49 -9.25
CA GLU A 210 -0.99 -17.91 -9.54
C GLU A 210 0.04 -18.50 -8.59
N PHE A 211 -0.26 -19.66 -8.04
CA PHE A 211 0.64 -20.35 -7.11
C PHE A 211 0.91 -21.77 -7.60
N LEU A 212 2.16 -22.02 -7.96
CA LEU A 212 2.65 -23.32 -8.45
C LEU A 212 3.63 -23.92 -7.45
N LYS A 213 3.86 -25.21 -7.55
CA LYS A 213 4.99 -25.86 -6.92
C LYS A 213 6.27 -25.56 -7.70
N GLY A 214 7.42 -25.68 -7.05
CA GLY A 214 8.72 -25.56 -7.69
C GLY A 214 9.55 -24.41 -7.17
N GLU A 215 10.77 -24.32 -7.73
CA GLU A 215 11.83 -23.40 -7.31
C GLU A 215 12.10 -22.31 -8.40
N GLU A 216 11.22 -22.16 -9.37
CA GLU A 216 11.37 -21.11 -10.39
C GLU A 216 11.08 -19.73 -9.76
N VAL A 217 11.69 -18.69 -10.33
CA VAL A 217 11.47 -17.31 -9.88
C VAL A 217 10.05 -16.83 -10.20
N ALA A 218 9.59 -15.83 -9.46
CA ALA A 218 8.32 -15.17 -9.75
C ALA A 218 8.37 -14.49 -11.12
N SER A 219 7.20 -14.32 -11.73
CA SER A 219 7.06 -13.60 -12.98
C SER A 219 5.69 -12.94 -13.12
N ALA A 220 5.65 -11.78 -13.77
CA ALA A 220 4.44 -11.10 -14.15
C ALA A 220 4.22 -11.21 -15.66
N GLN A 221 3.06 -11.69 -16.08
CA GLN A 221 2.74 -11.92 -17.50
C GLN A 221 1.40 -11.25 -17.86
N LYS A 222 1.32 -10.68 -19.06
CA LYS A 222 0.09 -10.09 -19.57
C LYS A 222 -0.05 -10.31 -21.08
N THR A 223 -1.29 -10.33 -21.55
CA THR A 223 -1.62 -10.21 -22.97
C THR A 223 -1.89 -8.75 -23.34
N ASP A 224 -1.73 -8.39 -24.60
CA ASP A 224 -1.91 -7.01 -25.11
C ASP A 224 -3.30 -6.44 -24.78
N ASP A 225 -4.33 -7.28 -24.75
CA ASP A 225 -5.69 -6.91 -24.43
C ASP A 225 -5.99 -6.93 -22.92
N LEU A 226 -5.01 -7.25 -22.07
CA LEU A 226 -5.12 -7.42 -20.63
C LEU A 226 -6.18 -8.44 -20.19
N ASN A 227 -6.55 -9.38 -21.06
CA ASN A 227 -7.43 -10.48 -20.68
C ASN A 227 -6.70 -11.46 -19.75
N TYR A 228 -5.40 -11.60 -19.91
CA TYR A 228 -4.48 -12.24 -18.99
C TYR A 228 -3.54 -11.18 -18.42
N ALA A 229 -3.49 -11.03 -17.10
CA ALA A 229 -2.60 -10.14 -16.39
C ALA A 229 -2.38 -10.73 -14.99
N ASN A 230 -1.49 -11.70 -14.91
CA ASN A 230 -1.33 -12.57 -13.76
C ASN A 230 0.12 -12.52 -13.25
N ILE A 231 0.27 -12.72 -11.94
CA ILE A 231 1.58 -12.88 -11.30
C ILE A 231 1.68 -14.32 -10.84
N THR A 232 2.73 -14.99 -11.27
CA THR A 232 3.01 -16.40 -10.95
C THR A 232 4.08 -16.47 -9.86
N PHE A 233 3.78 -17.20 -8.80
CA PHE A 233 4.70 -17.51 -7.71
C PHE A 233 4.92 -19.01 -7.60
N HIS A 234 6.19 -19.40 -7.40
CA HIS A 234 6.56 -20.77 -7.08
C HIS A 234 6.79 -20.90 -5.57
N ILE A 235 5.94 -21.65 -4.90
CA ILE A 235 5.87 -21.69 -3.43
C ILE A 235 7.17 -22.20 -2.81
N ASP A 236 7.80 -23.22 -3.42
CA ASP A 236 9.05 -23.76 -2.88
C ASP A 236 10.18 -22.71 -2.94
N TRP A 237 10.22 -21.90 -3.99
CA TRP A 237 11.17 -20.78 -4.10
C TRP A 237 10.86 -19.66 -3.12
N LEU A 238 9.59 -19.25 -2.99
CA LEU A 238 9.19 -18.25 -2.01
C LEU A 238 9.56 -18.68 -0.58
N ASP A 239 9.23 -19.90 -0.20
CA ASP A 239 9.41 -20.40 1.16
C ASP A 239 10.88 -20.73 1.49
N ASN A 240 11.67 -21.19 0.52
CA ASN A 240 13.06 -21.63 0.74
C ASN A 240 14.11 -20.57 0.42
N VAL A 241 13.82 -19.61 -0.46
CA VAL A 241 14.79 -18.62 -0.94
C VAL A 241 14.40 -17.20 -0.54
N VAL A 242 13.19 -16.78 -0.79
CA VAL A 242 12.77 -15.38 -0.57
C VAL A 242 12.53 -15.09 0.90
N SER A 243 11.72 -15.92 1.57
CA SER A 243 11.33 -15.70 2.98
C SER A 243 12.42 -16.06 3.98
N THR A 244 13.46 -16.82 3.57
CA THR A 244 14.54 -17.27 4.44
C THR A 244 15.85 -16.53 4.24
N ARG A 245 15.83 -15.37 3.58
CA ARG A 245 17.06 -14.59 3.38
C ARG A 245 17.67 -14.17 4.73
N PRO A 246 19.02 -14.18 4.85
CA PRO A 246 19.68 -13.84 6.11
C PRO A 246 19.40 -12.43 6.62
N ASP A 247 19.00 -11.53 5.73
CA ASP A 247 18.74 -10.12 5.97
C ASP A 247 17.22 -9.76 6.05
N GLY A 248 16.36 -10.78 6.05
CA GLY A 248 14.92 -10.66 6.23
C GLY A 248 14.08 -11.30 5.12
N ASP A 249 12.79 -11.45 5.36
CA ASP A 249 11.81 -11.86 4.37
C ASP A 249 11.68 -10.76 3.30
N ARG A 250 11.58 -11.14 2.03
CA ARG A 250 11.46 -10.23 0.88
C ARG A 250 10.21 -10.52 0.05
N THR A 251 9.28 -11.25 0.61
CA THR A 251 8.08 -11.66 -0.11
C THR A 251 7.25 -10.46 -0.54
N GLU A 252 7.07 -9.48 0.36
CA GLU A 252 6.29 -8.27 0.08
C GLU A 252 6.98 -7.37 -0.93
N GLU A 253 8.30 -7.23 -0.86
CA GLU A 253 9.11 -6.45 -1.81
C GLU A 253 9.05 -7.06 -3.21
N LEU A 254 9.15 -8.38 -3.30
CA LEU A 254 8.96 -9.10 -4.56
C LEU A 254 7.55 -8.88 -5.12
N MET A 255 6.52 -8.89 -4.28
CA MET A 255 5.15 -8.60 -4.70
C MET A 255 4.99 -7.16 -5.24
N ILE A 256 5.69 -6.18 -4.66
CA ILE A 256 5.72 -4.81 -5.22
C ILE A 256 6.32 -4.83 -6.61
N HIS A 257 7.47 -5.50 -6.78
CA HIS A 257 8.20 -5.59 -8.05
C HIS A 257 7.33 -6.21 -9.15
N GLU A 258 6.81 -7.40 -8.93
CA GLU A 258 5.97 -8.11 -9.91
C GLU A 258 4.66 -7.35 -10.22
N SER A 259 4.07 -6.71 -9.19
CA SER A 259 2.86 -5.90 -9.39
C SER A 259 3.15 -4.64 -10.21
N ALA A 260 4.35 -4.07 -10.12
CA ALA A 260 4.73 -2.91 -10.92
C ALA A 260 4.77 -3.25 -12.42
N HIS A 261 5.21 -4.44 -12.81
CA HIS A 261 5.17 -4.90 -14.22
C HIS A 261 3.79 -4.87 -14.84
N LEU A 262 2.75 -5.17 -14.07
CA LEU A 262 1.37 -5.18 -14.58
C LEU A 262 0.66 -3.84 -14.43
N SER A 263 1.00 -3.07 -13.40
CA SER A 263 0.22 -1.91 -13.01
C SER A 263 0.91 -0.58 -13.24
N ILE A 264 2.24 -0.54 -13.36
CA ILE A 264 3.02 0.68 -13.55
C ILE A 264 3.69 0.72 -14.95
N ASP A 265 4.39 -0.34 -15.33
CA ASP A 265 5.08 -0.43 -16.63
C ASP A 265 4.21 0.00 -17.83
N PRO A 266 2.93 -0.41 -17.95
CA PRO A 266 2.10 -0.06 -19.10
C PRO A 266 1.88 1.44 -19.27
N TYR A 267 2.04 2.22 -18.23
CA TYR A 267 1.86 3.68 -18.24
C TYR A 267 3.19 4.44 -18.33
N VAL A 268 4.31 3.76 -18.19
CA VAL A 268 5.64 4.35 -18.06
C VAL A 268 6.53 4.05 -19.27
N TYR A 269 6.66 2.77 -19.64
CA TYR A 269 7.50 2.41 -20.78
C TYR A 269 7.01 3.04 -22.09
N GLY A 270 7.96 3.55 -22.86
CA GLY A 270 7.69 4.23 -24.14
C GLY A 270 7.19 5.67 -24.00
N GLN A 271 6.97 6.17 -22.79
CA GLN A 271 6.63 7.57 -22.57
C GLN A 271 7.86 8.47 -22.63
N GLN A 272 7.76 9.58 -23.38
CA GLN A 272 8.88 10.51 -23.54
C GLN A 272 9.38 11.03 -22.18
N GLY A 273 8.48 11.37 -21.25
CA GLY A 273 8.85 11.88 -19.92
C GLY A 273 9.66 10.89 -19.08
N TRP A 274 9.40 9.59 -19.23
CA TRP A 274 10.22 8.56 -18.60
C TRP A 274 11.61 8.49 -19.22
N ASN A 275 11.68 8.45 -20.55
CA ASN A 275 12.95 8.40 -21.27
C ASN A 275 13.83 9.62 -20.96
N ASP A 276 13.23 10.80 -20.89
CA ASP A 276 13.92 12.03 -20.49
C ASP A 276 14.44 11.96 -19.06
N ALA A 277 13.64 11.39 -18.12
CA ALA A 277 14.03 11.22 -16.73
C ALA A 277 15.21 10.24 -16.58
N VAL A 278 15.20 9.12 -17.30
CA VAL A 278 16.33 8.16 -17.35
C VAL A 278 17.61 8.81 -17.87
N LEU A 279 17.49 9.60 -18.95
CA LEU A 279 18.62 10.35 -19.52
C LEU A 279 19.19 11.39 -18.54
N LEU A 280 18.33 12.11 -17.84
CA LEU A 280 18.73 13.11 -16.84
C LEU A 280 19.37 12.50 -15.62
N ASP A 281 18.91 11.34 -15.19
CA ASP A 281 19.51 10.59 -14.08
C ASP A 281 20.88 9.99 -14.47
N GLY A 282 21.05 9.56 -15.70
CA GLY A 282 22.32 9.13 -16.29
C GLY A 282 22.90 7.82 -15.75
N ASN A 283 22.20 7.13 -14.87
CA ASN A 283 22.60 5.83 -14.31
C ASN A 283 21.35 5.02 -13.93
N TYR A 284 21.55 3.73 -13.59
CA TYR A 284 20.55 2.82 -13.08
C TYR A 284 20.76 2.54 -11.61
N LEU A 285 19.69 2.19 -10.90
CA LEU A 285 19.79 1.83 -9.48
C LEU A 285 20.51 0.50 -9.25
N SER A 286 20.16 -0.50 -10.07
CA SER A 286 20.68 -1.85 -9.92
C SER A 286 21.34 -2.34 -11.23
N THR A 287 22.19 -3.35 -11.09
CA THR A 287 22.76 -4.02 -12.26
C THR A 287 21.68 -4.73 -13.07
N TYR A 288 20.61 -5.20 -12.43
CA TYR A 288 19.49 -5.85 -13.09
C TYR A 288 18.71 -4.86 -13.98
N ALA A 289 18.41 -3.67 -13.45
CA ALA A 289 17.79 -2.59 -14.24
C ALA A 289 18.67 -2.15 -15.43
N ARG A 290 20.00 -2.04 -15.22
CA ARG A 290 20.92 -1.68 -16.30
C ARG A 290 20.96 -2.73 -17.41
N ASP A 291 20.99 -3.99 -17.04
CA ASP A 291 21.13 -5.10 -17.98
C ASP A 291 19.80 -5.40 -18.71
N ASN A 292 18.66 -4.97 -18.14
CA ASN A 292 17.32 -5.15 -18.68
C ASN A 292 16.50 -3.84 -18.66
N PRO A 293 16.98 -2.75 -19.28
CA PRO A 293 16.39 -1.41 -19.10
C PRO A 293 14.97 -1.28 -19.64
N ASP A 294 14.61 -2.08 -20.65
CA ASP A 294 13.31 -2.03 -21.31
C ASP A 294 12.24 -2.89 -20.62
N SER A 295 12.60 -3.64 -19.58
CA SER A 295 11.69 -4.51 -18.85
C SER A 295 11.74 -4.34 -17.33
N GLU A 296 12.90 -3.98 -16.76
CA GLU A 296 13.10 -4.05 -15.31
C GLU A 296 13.33 -2.69 -14.64
N ASP A 297 13.80 -1.66 -15.38
CA ASP A 297 14.17 -0.37 -14.77
C ASP A 297 12.98 0.30 -14.06
N VAL A 298 11.76 0.17 -14.60
CA VAL A 298 10.57 0.75 -13.98
C VAL A 298 10.24 0.04 -12.66
N ALA A 299 10.18 -1.29 -12.64
CA ALA A 299 9.85 -2.06 -11.44
C ALA A 299 10.90 -1.87 -10.33
N GLU A 300 12.20 -1.93 -10.70
CA GLU A 300 13.32 -1.67 -9.82
C GLU A 300 13.29 -0.25 -9.22
N THR A 301 13.09 0.77 -10.05
CA THR A 301 13.01 2.16 -9.61
C THR A 301 11.74 2.42 -8.79
N PHE A 302 10.62 1.79 -9.14
CA PHE A 302 9.36 1.98 -8.44
C PHE A 302 9.39 1.45 -7.02
N GLN A 303 10.04 0.31 -6.78
CA GLN A 303 10.24 -0.19 -5.43
C GLN A 303 11.06 0.79 -4.58
N ALA A 304 12.13 1.33 -5.13
CA ALA A 304 12.94 2.35 -4.45
C ALA A 304 12.14 3.65 -4.19
N TYR A 305 11.25 4.03 -5.12
CA TYR A 305 10.33 5.15 -4.94
C TYR A 305 9.38 4.91 -3.76
N ILE A 306 8.77 3.73 -3.66
CA ILE A 306 7.95 3.34 -2.50
C ILE A 306 8.74 3.47 -1.21
N ALA A 307 9.98 2.96 -1.17
CA ALA A 307 10.84 3.02 0.01
C ALA A 307 11.10 4.46 0.47
N VAL A 308 11.47 5.34 -0.45
CA VAL A 308 11.83 6.73 -0.13
C VAL A 308 10.61 7.59 0.20
N LYS A 309 9.50 7.37 -0.49
CA LYS A 309 8.32 8.24 -0.40
C LYS A 309 7.38 7.85 0.74
N TYR A 310 7.16 6.55 0.94
CA TYR A 310 6.13 6.05 1.85
C TYR A 310 6.69 5.40 3.11
N PHE A 311 7.94 4.92 3.08
CA PHE A 311 8.60 4.26 4.21
C PHE A 311 9.99 4.84 4.53
N PRO A 312 10.16 6.18 4.54
CA PRO A 312 11.50 6.79 4.73
C PRO A 312 12.13 6.42 6.07
N GLU A 313 11.33 6.08 7.09
CA GLU A 313 11.79 5.65 8.40
C GLU A 313 12.29 4.20 8.45
N ARG A 314 12.01 3.42 7.40
CA ARG A 314 12.42 2.00 7.29
C ARG A 314 13.73 1.82 6.54
N ILE A 315 14.25 2.87 5.94
CA ILE A 315 15.53 2.87 5.24
C ILE A 315 16.52 3.81 5.91
N SER A 316 17.82 3.53 5.78
CA SER A 316 18.85 4.42 6.32
C SER A 316 18.95 5.69 5.48
N ASN A 317 19.40 6.80 6.10
CA ASN A 317 19.67 8.05 5.39
C ASN A 317 20.68 7.84 4.24
N SER A 318 21.71 7.01 4.46
CA SER A 318 22.71 6.71 3.43
C SER A 318 22.09 5.99 2.23
N LEU A 319 21.19 5.01 2.47
CA LEU A 319 20.48 4.31 1.40
C LEU A 319 19.60 5.28 0.62
N ARG A 320 18.79 6.07 1.34
CA ARG A 320 17.93 7.09 0.71
C ARG A 320 18.73 8.07 -0.15
N ASP A 321 19.84 8.60 0.37
CA ASP A 321 20.66 9.58 -0.32
C ASP A 321 21.31 8.96 -1.57
N THR A 322 21.72 7.68 -1.50
CA THR A 322 22.21 6.93 -2.67
C THR A 322 21.12 6.78 -3.73
N ILE A 323 19.93 6.34 -3.35
CA ILE A 323 18.78 6.19 -4.27
C ILE A 323 18.46 7.53 -4.95
N LEU A 324 18.32 8.61 -4.17
CA LEU A 324 17.99 9.94 -4.70
C LEU A 324 19.09 10.51 -5.60
N SER A 325 20.36 10.18 -5.36
CA SER A 325 21.44 10.61 -6.23
C SER A 325 21.42 9.97 -7.62
N ILE A 326 20.70 8.84 -7.77
CA ILE A 326 20.66 8.07 -9.02
C ILE A 326 19.35 8.28 -9.79
N CYS A 327 18.19 8.37 -9.12
CA CYS A 327 16.89 8.30 -9.81
C CYS A 327 15.93 9.43 -9.44
N LEU A 328 16.45 10.58 -9.06
CA LEU A 328 15.62 11.73 -8.67
C LEU A 328 14.63 12.17 -9.75
N ASN A 329 15.04 12.16 -11.04
CA ASN A 329 14.17 12.59 -12.14
C ASN A 329 13.10 11.52 -12.45
N ARG A 330 13.43 10.23 -12.35
CA ARG A 330 12.44 9.14 -12.42
C ARG A 330 11.42 9.23 -11.29
N PHE A 331 11.82 9.62 -10.07
CA PHE A 331 10.90 9.85 -8.96
C PHE A 331 9.95 11.03 -9.23
N LYS A 332 10.47 12.15 -9.75
CA LYS A 332 9.61 13.28 -10.17
C LYS A 332 8.62 12.86 -11.27
N TYR A 333 9.02 11.97 -12.16
CA TYR A 333 8.13 11.42 -13.17
C TYR A 333 7.00 10.60 -12.52
N PHE A 334 7.31 9.71 -11.57
CA PHE A 334 6.27 8.97 -10.83
C PHE A 334 5.35 9.91 -10.05
N ASP A 335 5.88 10.95 -9.40
CA ASP A 335 5.05 11.96 -8.73
C ASP A 335 4.06 12.63 -9.70
N SER A 336 4.46 12.85 -10.96
CA SER A 336 3.59 13.45 -11.99
C SER A 336 2.43 12.57 -12.44
N LEU A 337 2.51 11.26 -12.20
CA LEU A 337 1.45 10.30 -12.55
C LEU A 337 0.26 10.33 -11.59
N ASN A 338 0.39 10.94 -10.41
CA ASN A 338 -0.64 11.04 -9.36
C ASN A 338 -1.23 9.67 -8.99
N LEU A 339 -0.37 8.69 -8.77
CA LEU A 339 -0.75 7.33 -8.41
C LEU A 339 -1.37 7.27 -7.00
N ASP A 340 -2.47 6.53 -6.84
CA ASP A 340 -3.05 6.24 -5.52
C ASP A 340 -2.34 5.04 -4.89
N LEU A 341 -1.28 5.33 -4.16
CA LEU A 341 -0.45 4.34 -3.46
C LEU A 341 -0.74 4.30 -1.96
N SER A 342 -1.82 4.94 -1.51
CA SER A 342 -2.27 4.85 -0.12
C SER A 342 -2.66 3.40 0.22
N ILE A 343 -2.20 2.93 1.37
CA ILE A 343 -2.51 1.63 1.97
C ILE A 343 -3.43 1.86 3.17
#